data_c494b70d7feb8caa0d4ffb61ad026200
#
_entry.id   c494b70d7feb8caa0d4ffb61ad026200
#
_cell.length_a   1.000
_cell.length_b   1.000
_cell.length_c   1.000
_cell.angle_alpha   90.00
_cell.angle_beta   90.00
_cell.angle_gamma   90.00
#
_symmetry.space_group_name_H-M   'P 1'
#
loop_
_entity.id
_entity.type
_entity.pdbx_description
1 polymer ?
#
loop_
_entity_poly.entity_id
_entity_poly.type
_entity_poly.pdbx_seq_one_letter_code
_entity_poly.pdbx_strand_id
1 'polypeptide(L)'
;MANFENITIEKGMYQTKGGISGALEKLDPSENYRGTALEGLDAFSRQLKRFDIKVKGRNSDCVEKFFQSSNSAALFPEYVSRAVMQGMERADILPNLVATVTDIEGMDYRSIASVPSEDDKSLKLVGEGAKIPQTEVKTRENLVKLHKRGRMLVASYEALRFQRLDLFTVTLNQIGAYIARAQLKDAIDVLVNGDGNENPAGTLNVATGGKVTYEDLL
;
A
#
# COMPACT_ATOMS: atom_id res chain seq x y z
N MET A 1 15.79 5.01 -32.19
CA MET A 1 16.12 5.75 -30.96
C MET A 1 14.83 5.88 -30.18
N ALA A 2 14.80 5.39 -28.97
CA ALA A 2 13.66 5.57 -28.09
C ALA A 2 13.56 7.08 -27.77
N ASN A 3 12.41 7.67 -28.04
CA ASN A 3 12.26 9.13 -28.10
C ASN A 3 11.38 9.60 -26.94
N PHE A 4 11.87 9.40 -25.69
CA PHE A 4 11.16 9.84 -24.47
C PHE A 4 10.91 11.35 -24.46
N GLU A 5 11.66 12.11 -25.28
CA GLU A 5 11.52 13.56 -25.41
C GLU A 5 10.23 14.00 -26.11
N ASN A 6 9.63 13.14 -26.95
CA ASN A 6 8.45 13.48 -27.76
C ASN A 6 7.13 12.91 -27.23
N ILE A 7 7.14 12.33 -26.04
CA ILE A 7 5.93 11.77 -25.44
C ILE A 7 5.01 12.89 -24.96
N THR A 8 3.76 12.91 -25.43
CA THR A 8 2.71 13.76 -24.86
C THR A 8 2.15 13.09 -23.61
N ILE A 9 2.20 13.80 -22.48
CA ILE A 9 1.72 13.30 -21.20
C ILE A 9 0.35 13.90 -20.91
N GLU A 10 -0.65 13.03 -20.81
CA GLU A 10 -2.04 13.43 -20.61
C GLU A 10 -2.60 12.88 -19.30
N LYS A 11 -3.52 13.61 -18.68
CA LYS A 11 -4.22 13.18 -17.46
C LYS A 11 -4.98 11.86 -17.63
N GLY A 12 -5.42 11.54 -18.85
CA GLY A 12 -6.07 10.28 -19.17
C GLY A 12 -5.21 9.03 -18.93
N MET A 13 -3.88 9.17 -18.91
CA MET A 13 -2.96 8.07 -18.63
C MET A 13 -3.12 7.48 -17.22
N TYR A 14 -3.66 8.26 -16.28
CA TYR A 14 -3.96 7.77 -14.93
C TYR A 14 -5.07 6.72 -14.88
N GLN A 15 -5.94 6.69 -15.88
CA GLN A 15 -7.07 5.74 -15.96
C GLN A 15 -6.68 4.40 -16.61
N THR A 16 -5.45 4.28 -17.10
CA THR A 16 -4.97 3.05 -17.73
C THR A 16 -4.58 2.02 -16.67
N LYS A 17 -4.64 0.74 -17.02
CA LYS A 17 -4.14 -0.34 -16.16
C LYS A 17 -2.63 -0.13 -15.87
N GLY A 18 -2.29 0.05 -14.59
CA GLY A 18 -0.93 0.40 -14.16
C GLY A 18 -0.68 1.90 -14.05
N GLY A 19 -1.72 2.76 -14.20
CA GLY A 19 -1.63 4.21 -14.04
C GLY A 19 -0.70 4.87 -15.06
N ILE A 20 -0.29 6.11 -14.77
CA ILE A 20 0.61 6.86 -15.64
C ILE A 20 1.98 6.19 -15.82
N SER A 21 2.52 5.55 -14.76
CA SER A 21 3.79 4.84 -14.84
C SER A 21 3.73 3.67 -15.81
N GLY A 22 2.66 2.87 -15.77
CA GLY A 22 2.44 1.80 -16.74
C GLY A 22 2.18 2.28 -18.15
N ALA A 23 1.50 3.42 -18.31
CA ALA A 23 1.30 4.05 -19.62
C ALA A 23 2.61 4.56 -20.21
N LEU A 24 3.42 5.26 -19.42
CA LEU A 24 4.73 5.76 -19.84
C LEU A 24 5.69 4.63 -20.19
N GLU A 25 5.71 3.55 -19.41
CA GLU A 25 6.57 2.39 -19.68
C GLU A 25 6.19 1.65 -20.97
N LYS A 26 4.90 1.63 -21.33
CA LYS A 26 4.46 1.10 -22.64
C LYS A 26 4.88 1.97 -23.82
N LEU A 27 4.90 3.29 -23.64
CA LEU A 27 5.30 4.23 -24.69
C LEU A 27 6.82 4.35 -24.81
N ASP A 28 7.52 4.15 -23.70
CA ASP A 28 8.96 4.31 -23.57
C ASP A 28 9.53 3.18 -22.70
N PRO A 29 9.68 1.96 -23.23
CA PRO A 29 10.14 0.81 -22.48
C PRO A 29 11.55 0.98 -21.93
N SER A 30 11.75 0.69 -20.66
CA SER A 30 13.06 0.78 -19.98
C SER A 30 14.13 -0.13 -20.59
N GLU A 31 13.71 -1.20 -21.25
CA GLU A 31 14.60 -2.14 -21.94
C GLU A 31 15.43 -1.48 -23.05
N ASN A 32 14.89 -0.42 -23.68
CA ASN A 32 15.55 0.31 -24.76
C ASN A 32 16.77 1.11 -24.30
N TYR A 33 16.98 1.24 -22.98
CA TYR A 33 18.04 2.07 -22.39
C TYR A 33 19.18 1.29 -21.77
N ARG A 34 19.20 -0.03 -21.95
CA ARG A 34 20.31 -0.88 -21.49
C ARG A 34 21.63 -0.43 -22.14
N GLY A 35 22.67 -0.27 -21.35
CA GLY A 35 23.99 0.21 -21.80
C GLY A 35 24.05 1.71 -22.07
N THR A 36 23.02 2.49 -21.72
CA THR A 36 23.01 3.94 -21.88
C THR A 36 23.10 4.68 -20.54
N ALA A 37 23.34 5.98 -20.55
CA ALA A 37 23.33 6.84 -19.37
C ALA A 37 21.96 6.96 -18.68
N LEU A 38 20.91 6.38 -19.27
CA LEU A 38 19.53 6.34 -18.76
C LEU A 38 19.16 4.96 -18.22
N GLU A 39 20.08 4.01 -18.24
CA GLU A 39 19.88 2.68 -17.64
C GLU A 39 19.55 2.81 -16.15
N GLY A 40 18.60 2.01 -15.68
CA GLY A 40 18.15 2.04 -14.29
C GLY A 40 17.12 3.13 -13.96
N LEU A 41 16.84 4.04 -14.89
CA LEU A 41 15.73 4.99 -14.77
C LEU A 41 14.46 4.40 -15.37
N ASP A 42 13.37 4.39 -14.59
CA ASP A 42 12.06 4.08 -15.13
C ASP A 42 11.52 5.21 -16.03
N ALA A 43 10.46 4.93 -16.81
CA ALA A 43 9.90 5.89 -17.75
C ALA A 43 9.50 7.21 -17.09
N PHE A 44 8.96 7.17 -15.87
CA PHE A 44 8.63 8.38 -15.10
C PHE A 44 9.88 9.21 -14.76
N SER A 45 10.94 8.57 -14.28
CA SER A 45 12.21 9.26 -13.96
C SER A 45 12.87 9.86 -15.20
N ARG A 46 12.76 9.20 -16.36
CA ARG A 46 13.21 9.77 -17.64
C ARG A 46 12.42 11.02 -18.01
N GLN A 47 11.10 11.06 -17.76
CA GLN A 47 10.31 12.27 -17.96
C GLN A 47 10.71 13.40 -17.01
N LEU A 48 10.99 13.11 -15.75
CA LEU A 48 11.55 14.12 -14.83
C LEU A 48 12.86 14.70 -15.35
N LYS A 49 13.74 13.85 -15.89
CA LYS A 49 15.01 14.28 -16.48
C LYS A 49 14.80 15.11 -17.74
N ARG A 50 13.82 14.76 -18.60
CA ARG A 50 13.43 15.54 -19.79
C ARG A 50 13.06 16.98 -19.42
N PHE A 51 12.28 17.17 -18.36
CA PHE A 51 11.86 18.50 -17.90
C PHE A 51 12.87 19.15 -16.92
N ASP A 52 14.05 18.54 -16.77
CA ASP A 52 15.10 18.98 -15.82
C ASP A 52 14.55 19.21 -14.40
N ILE A 53 13.66 18.32 -13.93
CA ILE A 53 13.07 18.40 -12.59
C ILE A 53 13.92 17.58 -11.62
N LYS A 54 14.59 18.25 -10.71
CA LYS A 54 15.44 17.63 -9.68
C LYS A 54 14.66 17.51 -8.36
N VAL A 55 14.18 16.30 -8.07
CA VAL A 55 13.33 16.04 -6.90
C VAL A 55 14.11 15.78 -5.61
N LYS A 56 15.42 15.51 -5.68
CA LYS A 56 16.24 15.13 -4.53
C LYS A 56 17.58 15.89 -4.50
N GLY A 57 18.12 16.01 -3.28
CA GLY A 57 19.45 16.53 -3.05
C GLY A 57 19.53 18.04 -2.90
N ARG A 58 20.78 18.53 -2.68
CA ARG A 58 21.06 19.93 -2.36
C ARG A 58 20.56 20.93 -3.42
N ASN A 59 20.46 20.47 -4.66
CA ASN A 59 20.03 21.27 -5.81
C ASN A 59 18.61 20.87 -6.26
N SER A 60 17.76 20.38 -5.35
CA SER A 60 16.36 20.08 -5.70
C SER A 60 15.63 21.35 -6.11
N ASP A 61 14.74 21.22 -7.09
CA ASP A 61 13.93 22.33 -7.59
C ASP A 61 12.77 22.65 -6.63
N CYS A 62 12.09 23.77 -6.87
CA CYS A 62 10.83 24.09 -6.20
C CYS A 62 9.66 23.35 -6.87
N VAL A 63 8.57 23.18 -6.12
CA VAL A 63 7.36 22.49 -6.61
C VAL A 63 6.80 23.17 -7.86
N GLU A 64 6.94 24.49 -7.98
CA GLU A 64 6.52 25.27 -9.16
C GLU A 64 7.11 24.74 -10.48
N LYS A 65 8.26 24.08 -10.45
CA LYS A 65 8.92 23.51 -11.64
C LYS A 65 8.03 22.51 -12.39
N PHE A 66 7.20 21.77 -11.67
CA PHE A 66 6.23 20.86 -12.30
C PHE A 66 5.18 21.60 -13.12
N PHE A 67 4.86 22.85 -12.80
CA PHE A 67 3.74 23.59 -13.41
C PHE A 67 4.16 24.52 -14.55
N GLN A 68 5.38 24.38 -15.04
CA GLN A 68 5.88 25.18 -16.19
C GLN A 68 5.26 24.79 -17.52
N SER A 69 4.79 23.55 -17.66
CA SER A 69 4.08 23.06 -18.84
C SER A 69 2.96 22.09 -18.48
N SER A 70 2.00 21.90 -19.37
CA SER A 70 0.90 20.92 -19.17
C SER A 70 1.45 19.49 -19.01
N ASN A 71 2.48 19.12 -19.78
CA ASN A 71 3.09 17.80 -19.71
C ASN A 71 3.81 17.58 -18.36
N SER A 72 4.59 18.54 -17.91
CA SER A 72 5.28 18.42 -16.60
C SER A 72 4.28 18.46 -15.43
N ALA A 73 3.20 19.26 -15.54
CA ALA A 73 2.15 19.30 -14.53
C ALA A 73 1.41 17.96 -14.38
N ALA A 74 1.26 17.22 -15.48
CA ALA A 74 0.66 15.88 -15.43
C ALA A 74 1.51 14.85 -14.68
N LEU A 75 2.79 15.09 -14.45
CA LEU A 75 3.66 14.22 -13.66
C LEU A 75 3.53 14.45 -12.13
N PHE A 76 3.02 15.59 -11.72
CA PHE A 76 2.99 15.96 -10.30
C PHE A 76 2.19 14.99 -9.41
N PRO A 77 0.98 14.53 -9.80
CA PRO A 77 0.25 13.56 -8.98
C PRO A 77 0.99 12.24 -8.79
N GLU A 78 1.71 11.77 -9.82
CA GLU A 78 2.53 10.56 -9.72
C GLU A 78 3.71 10.75 -8.77
N TYR A 79 4.38 11.90 -8.84
CA TYR A 79 5.43 12.25 -7.88
C TYR A 79 4.91 12.21 -6.43
N VAL A 80 3.73 12.81 -6.18
CA VAL A 80 3.09 12.79 -4.85
C VAL A 80 2.77 11.36 -4.43
N SER A 81 2.14 10.58 -5.31
CA SER A 81 1.78 9.19 -5.06
C SER A 81 3.01 8.35 -4.68
N ARG A 82 4.08 8.42 -5.46
CA ARG A 82 5.33 7.68 -5.21
C ARG A 82 5.98 8.07 -3.89
N ALA A 83 6.00 9.35 -3.56
CA ALA A 83 6.56 9.81 -2.30
C ALA A 83 5.74 9.32 -1.08
N VAL A 84 4.41 9.34 -1.18
CA VAL A 84 3.52 8.80 -0.13
C VAL A 84 3.71 7.28 0.01
N MET A 85 3.71 6.54 -1.12
CA MET A 85 3.93 5.09 -1.12
C MET A 85 5.28 4.71 -0.51
N GLN A 86 6.34 5.43 -0.84
CA GLN A 86 7.66 5.20 -0.24
C GLN A 86 7.64 5.40 1.29
N GLY A 87 6.87 6.38 1.77
CA GLY A 87 6.68 6.59 3.21
C GLY A 87 5.87 5.47 3.87
N MET A 88 4.85 4.97 3.19
CA MET A 88 4.06 3.81 3.65
C MET A 88 4.93 2.57 3.76
N GLU A 89 5.63 2.20 2.68
CA GLU A 89 6.47 0.99 2.62
C GLU A 89 7.52 0.94 3.72
N ARG A 90 8.10 2.10 4.07
CA ARG A 90 9.11 2.18 5.15
C ARG A 90 8.53 1.97 6.55
N ALA A 91 7.26 2.27 6.75
CA ALA A 91 6.60 2.22 8.04
C ALA A 91 5.64 1.03 8.17
N ASP A 92 5.41 0.30 7.08
CA ASP A 92 4.49 -0.83 7.03
C ASP A 92 5.12 -2.07 7.67
N ILE A 93 4.58 -2.46 8.82
CA ILE A 93 4.94 -3.71 9.51
C ILE A 93 3.81 -4.73 9.44
N LEU A 94 2.67 -4.35 8.85
CA LEU A 94 1.49 -5.20 8.77
C LEU A 94 1.75 -6.55 8.08
N PRO A 95 2.52 -6.63 6.99
CA PRO A 95 2.84 -7.91 6.35
C PRO A 95 3.53 -8.93 7.25
N ASN A 96 4.21 -8.46 8.31
CA ASN A 96 4.86 -9.33 9.30
C ASN A 96 3.90 -9.90 10.34
N LEU A 97 2.68 -9.36 10.43
CA LEU A 97 1.67 -9.74 11.43
C LEU A 97 0.56 -10.59 10.83
N VAL A 98 0.39 -10.57 9.51
CA VAL A 98 -0.69 -11.27 8.82
C VAL A 98 -0.16 -12.49 8.07
N ALA A 99 -0.94 -13.57 8.05
CA ALA A 99 -0.55 -14.80 7.37
C ALA A 99 -0.68 -14.66 5.83
N THR A 100 -1.60 -13.83 5.36
CA THR A 100 -1.84 -13.63 3.93
C THR A 100 -2.49 -12.28 3.67
N VAL A 101 -2.28 -11.76 2.48
CA VAL A 101 -2.91 -10.54 1.96
C VAL A 101 -3.65 -10.90 0.68
N THR A 102 -4.89 -10.48 0.57
CA THR A 102 -5.73 -10.73 -0.60
C THR A 102 -6.31 -9.42 -1.11
N ASP A 103 -6.13 -9.16 -2.40
CA ASP A 103 -6.77 -8.04 -3.06
C ASP A 103 -8.22 -8.39 -3.38
N ILE A 104 -9.15 -7.51 -3.02
CA ILE A 104 -10.58 -7.70 -3.28
C ILE A 104 -11.12 -6.56 -4.14
N GLU A 105 -11.99 -6.91 -5.07
CA GLU A 105 -12.75 -5.96 -5.88
C GLU A 105 -14.08 -5.69 -5.21
N GLY A 106 -14.20 -4.56 -4.51
CA GLY A 106 -15.44 -4.20 -3.82
C GLY A 106 -15.22 -3.70 -2.40
N MET A 107 -16.33 -3.44 -1.71
CA MET A 107 -16.31 -2.90 -0.34
C MET A 107 -16.69 -3.95 0.72
N ASP A 108 -17.12 -5.14 0.29
CA ASP A 108 -17.60 -6.22 1.15
C ASP A 108 -16.73 -7.47 0.95
N TYR A 109 -16.37 -8.12 2.03
CA TYR A 109 -15.59 -9.35 2.02
C TYR A 109 -16.22 -10.38 2.95
N ARG A 110 -16.34 -11.64 2.47
CA ARG A 110 -16.71 -12.77 3.30
C ARG A 110 -15.49 -13.59 3.66
N SER A 111 -15.13 -13.60 4.91
CA SER A 111 -14.04 -14.44 5.38
C SER A 111 -14.46 -15.91 5.44
N ILE A 112 -13.50 -16.82 5.25
CA ILE A 112 -13.71 -18.26 5.47
C ILE A 112 -13.65 -18.51 6.97
N ALA A 113 -14.73 -19.04 7.54
CA ALA A 113 -14.75 -19.52 8.90
C ALA A 113 -14.36 -21.01 8.91
N SER A 114 -13.09 -21.29 8.77
CA SER A 114 -12.58 -22.62 9.02
C SER A 114 -11.74 -22.58 10.29
N VAL A 115 -12.37 -22.86 11.42
CA VAL A 115 -11.66 -23.21 12.65
C VAL A 115 -11.95 -24.70 12.86
N PRO A 116 -11.22 -25.60 12.17
CA PRO A 116 -11.37 -27.03 12.40
C PRO A 116 -10.96 -27.31 13.84
N SER A 117 -11.78 -28.09 14.54
CA SER A 117 -11.46 -28.57 15.88
C SER A 117 -10.17 -29.40 15.84
N GLU A 118 -9.55 -29.62 16.99
CA GLU A 118 -8.38 -30.54 17.09
C GLU A 118 -8.71 -31.93 16.52
N ASP A 119 -9.94 -32.39 16.72
CA ASP A 119 -10.45 -33.66 16.21
C ASP A 119 -10.60 -33.68 14.68
N ASP A 120 -10.93 -32.52 14.08
CA ASP A 120 -11.02 -32.36 12.62
C ASP A 120 -9.65 -32.25 11.93
N LYS A 121 -8.62 -31.88 12.67
CA LYS A 121 -7.23 -31.78 12.20
C LYS A 121 -6.49 -33.10 12.32
N SER A 122 -6.90 -33.97 13.24
CA SER A 122 -6.23 -35.24 13.51
C SER A 122 -6.50 -36.25 12.40
N LEU A 123 -5.45 -36.92 11.93
CA LEU A 123 -5.60 -38.06 11.03
C LEU A 123 -6.10 -39.26 11.82
N LYS A 124 -7.30 -39.75 11.49
CA LYS A 124 -7.91 -40.94 12.14
C LYS A 124 -7.54 -42.20 11.36
N LEU A 125 -7.32 -43.27 12.09
CA LEU A 125 -7.15 -44.61 11.48
C LEU A 125 -8.48 -45.05 10.89
N VAL A 126 -8.50 -45.32 9.58
CA VAL A 126 -9.69 -45.70 8.87
C VAL A 126 -9.57 -47.18 8.47
N GLY A 127 -10.55 -47.99 8.89
CA GLY A 127 -10.59 -49.39 8.51
C GLY A 127 -10.96 -49.55 7.04
N GLU A 128 -10.61 -50.71 6.45
CA GLU A 128 -10.96 -51.05 5.07
C GLU A 128 -12.48 -51.00 4.85
N GLY A 129 -12.93 -50.21 3.87
CA GLY A 129 -14.34 -49.98 3.56
C GLY A 129 -15.09 -49.02 4.47
N ALA A 130 -14.42 -48.40 5.47
CA ALA A 130 -15.01 -47.38 6.33
C ALA A 130 -15.05 -46.00 5.68
N LYS A 131 -16.03 -45.17 6.08
CA LYS A 131 -16.16 -43.80 5.58
C LYS A 131 -14.98 -42.94 6.08
N ILE A 132 -14.32 -42.30 5.16
CA ILE A 132 -13.24 -41.34 5.48
C ILE A 132 -13.84 -40.13 6.20
N PRO A 133 -13.31 -39.68 7.32
CA PRO A 133 -13.71 -38.45 8.01
C PRO A 133 -13.62 -37.24 7.08
N GLN A 134 -14.58 -36.33 7.19
CA GLN A 134 -14.62 -35.11 6.36
C GLN A 134 -14.40 -33.90 7.24
N THR A 135 -13.55 -32.97 6.79
CA THR A 135 -13.39 -31.64 7.37
C THR A 135 -14.22 -30.67 6.54
N GLU A 136 -15.12 -29.93 7.18
CA GLU A 136 -16.01 -28.98 6.50
C GLU A 136 -15.42 -27.57 6.57
N VAL A 137 -15.33 -26.90 5.43
CA VAL A 137 -14.94 -25.50 5.31
C VAL A 137 -16.21 -24.66 5.13
N LYS A 138 -16.47 -23.76 6.08
CA LYS A 138 -17.64 -22.87 6.05
C LYS A 138 -17.23 -21.44 5.80
N THR A 139 -18.07 -20.68 5.09
CA THR A 139 -17.96 -19.21 5.01
C THR A 139 -18.76 -18.58 6.13
N ARG A 140 -18.29 -17.44 6.65
CA ARG A 140 -19.03 -16.67 7.66
C ARG A 140 -20.27 -16.03 7.06
N GLU A 141 -21.32 -15.90 7.85
CA GLU A 141 -22.60 -15.33 7.40
C GLU A 141 -22.51 -13.81 7.27
N ASN A 142 -21.77 -13.15 8.16
CA ASN A 142 -21.65 -11.70 8.16
C ASN A 142 -20.54 -11.20 7.21
N LEU A 143 -20.87 -10.11 6.51
CA LEU A 143 -19.94 -9.42 5.62
C LEU A 143 -19.05 -8.48 6.43
N VAL A 144 -17.73 -8.58 6.23
CA VAL A 144 -16.77 -7.58 6.73
C VAL A 144 -16.82 -6.36 5.82
N LYS A 145 -17.20 -5.20 6.36
CA LYS A 145 -17.27 -3.94 5.63
C LYS A 145 -15.93 -3.22 5.67
N LEU A 146 -15.42 -2.85 4.50
CA LEU A 146 -14.22 -2.06 4.39
C LEU A 146 -14.54 -0.56 4.56
N HIS A 147 -13.79 0.10 5.45
CA HIS A 147 -13.92 1.54 5.66
C HIS A 147 -13.05 2.31 4.68
N LYS A 148 -13.67 3.23 3.92
CA LYS A 148 -12.93 4.15 3.06
C LYS A 148 -12.39 5.30 3.91
N ARG A 149 -11.07 5.53 3.88
CA ARG A 149 -10.38 6.65 4.51
C ARG A 149 -9.68 7.48 3.45
N GLY A 150 -9.62 8.78 3.65
CA GLY A 150 -8.95 9.68 2.73
C GLY A 150 -8.68 11.04 3.35
N ARG A 151 -7.73 11.76 2.78
CA ARG A 151 -7.43 13.13 3.12
C ARG A 151 -7.08 13.90 1.86
N MET A 152 -7.51 15.15 1.78
CA MET A 152 -7.15 16.03 0.68
C MET A 152 -5.90 16.83 1.06
N LEU A 153 -4.90 16.83 0.18
CA LEU A 153 -3.74 17.69 0.29
C LEU A 153 -4.08 19.05 -0.33
N VAL A 154 -4.00 20.09 0.46
CA VAL A 154 -4.21 21.47 0.00
C VAL A 154 -2.95 22.27 0.30
N ALA A 155 -2.47 23.03 -0.68
CA ALA A 155 -1.34 23.91 -0.53
C ALA A 155 -1.66 25.29 -1.09
N SER A 156 -1.16 26.35 -0.45
CA SER A 156 -1.26 27.71 -0.98
C SER A 156 -0.33 27.88 -2.19
N TYR A 157 -0.64 28.87 -3.04
CA TYR A 157 0.21 29.22 -4.18
C TYR A 157 1.66 29.55 -3.74
N GLU A 158 1.82 30.27 -2.64
CA GLU A 158 3.14 30.62 -2.09
C GLU A 158 3.91 29.37 -1.63
N ALA A 159 3.21 28.42 -0.97
CA ALA A 159 3.83 27.15 -0.57
C ALA A 159 4.31 26.35 -1.79
N LEU A 160 3.54 26.30 -2.87
CA LEU A 160 3.93 25.63 -4.10
C LEU A 160 5.14 26.30 -4.78
N ARG A 161 5.18 27.65 -4.73
CA ARG A 161 6.22 28.42 -5.38
C ARG A 161 7.57 28.31 -4.69
N PHE A 162 7.60 28.35 -3.36
CA PHE A 162 8.84 28.44 -2.59
C PHE A 162 9.27 27.11 -1.97
N GLN A 163 8.38 26.13 -1.87
CA GLN A 163 8.70 24.84 -1.28
C GLN A 163 9.61 24.02 -2.18
N ARG A 164 10.76 23.62 -1.66
CA ARG A 164 11.67 22.72 -2.36
C ARG A 164 11.13 21.29 -2.37
N LEU A 165 11.36 20.59 -3.47
CA LEU A 165 10.87 19.22 -3.68
C LEU A 165 11.46 18.22 -2.69
N ASP A 166 12.71 18.37 -2.25
CA ASP A 166 13.33 17.52 -1.24
C ASP A 166 12.57 17.57 0.10
N LEU A 167 12.25 18.78 0.59
CA LEU A 167 11.50 18.98 1.82
C LEU A 167 10.03 18.54 1.65
N PHE A 168 9.45 18.82 0.49
CA PHE A 168 8.10 18.38 0.18
C PHE A 168 8.00 16.85 0.18
N THR A 169 9.01 16.14 -0.39
CA THR A 169 9.11 14.68 -0.32
C THR A 169 9.13 14.17 1.11
N VAL A 170 9.86 14.83 2.03
CA VAL A 170 9.88 14.44 3.45
C VAL A 170 8.48 14.52 4.06
N THR A 171 7.74 15.60 3.80
CA THR A 171 6.36 15.76 4.27
C THR A 171 5.44 14.68 3.71
N LEU A 172 5.55 14.37 2.42
CA LEU A 172 4.77 13.30 1.79
C LEU A 172 5.10 11.92 2.37
N ASN A 173 6.39 11.63 2.61
CA ASN A 173 6.80 10.40 3.28
C ASN A 173 6.24 10.29 4.71
N GLN A 174 6.17 11.39 5.46
CA GLN A 174 5.55 11.41 6.78
C GLN A 174 4.05 11.13 6.71
N ILE A 175 3.35 11.65 5.70
CA ILE A 175 1.94 11.33 5.44
C ILE A 175 1.78 9.83 5.14
N GLY A 176 2.64 9.27 4.30
CA GLY A 176 2.66 7.83 4.00
C GLY A 176 2.86 6.98 5.25
N ALA A 177 3.86 7.31 6.07
CA ALA A 177 4.11 6.62 7.32
C ALA A 177 2.93 6.71 8.30
N TYR A 178 2.21 7.83 8.33
CA TYR A 178 1.00 7.97 9.12
C TYR A 178 -0.14 7.06 8.63
N ILE A 179 -0.28 6.91 7.31
CA ILE A 179 -1.28 6.00 6.72
C ILE A 179 -0.98 4.55 7.12
N ALA A 180 0.27 4.11 7.00
CA ALA A 180 0.68 2.76 7.42
C ALA A 180 0.39 2.49 8.91
N ARG A 181 0.66 3.48 9.78
CA ARG A 181 0.33 3.36 11.21
C ARG A 181 -1.18 3.31 11.46
N ALA A 182 -1.97 4.04 10.68
CA ALA A 182 -3.43 3.99 10.80
C ALA A 182 -3.97 2.62 10.38
N GLN A 183 -3.44 2.04 9.32
CA GLN A 183 -3.77 0.67 8.88
C GLN A 183 -3.40 -0.37 9.95
N LEU A 184 -2.20 -0.26 10.52
CA LEU A 184 -1.77 -1.12 11.63
C LEU A 184 -2.70 -1.00 12.83
N LYS A 185 -3.10 0.22 13.21
CA LYS A 185 -4.04 0.44 14.31
C LYS A 185 -5.38 -0.23 14.04
N ASP A 186 -5.91 -0.11 12.80
CA ASP A 186 -7.16 -0.75 12.42
C ASP A 186 -7.04 -2.28 12.46
N ALA A 187 -5.90 -2.83 12.03
CA ALA A 187 -5.65 -4.26 12.10
C ALA A 187 -5.58 -4.76 13.56
N ILE A 188 -4.91 -4.02 14.44
CA ILE A 188 -4.86 -4.35 15.89
C ILE A 188 -6.26 -4.24 16.51
N ASP A 189 -7.04 -3.24 16.13
CA ASP A 189 -8.42 -3.08 16.61
C ASP A 189 -9.29 -4.28 16.23
N VAL A 190 -9.15 -4.78 14.99
CA VAL A 190 -9.82 -6.00 14.54
C VAL A 190 -9.33 -7.23 15.30
N LEU A 191 -8.04 -7.36 15.58
CA LEU A 191 -7.50 -8.47 16.37
C LEU A 191 -8.04 -8.48 17.80
N VAL A 192 -8.20 -7.31 18.41
CA VAL A 192 -8.66 -7.18 19.81
C VAL A 192 -10.19 -7.28 19.91
N ASN A 193 -10.89 -6.54 19.08
CA ASN A 193 -12.36 -6.35 19.18
C ASN A 193 -13.16 -7.22 18.20
N GLY A 194 -12.47 -7.92 17.28
CA GLY A 194 -13.11 -8.70 16.23
C GLY A 194 -13.52 -7.88 15.02
N ASP A 195 -13.96 -8.58 13.99
CA ASP A 195 -14.39 -8.02 12.69
C ASP A 195 -15.91 -7.84 12.57
N GLY A 196 -16.65 -7.97 13.68
CA GLY A 196 -18.11 -7.96 13.72
C GLY A 196 -18.75 -9.34 13.56
N ASN A 197 -17.96 -10.42 13.56
CA ASN A 197 -18.42 -11.82 13.49
C ASN A 197 -18.26 -12.56 14.83
N GLU A 198 -18.37 -11.87 15.94
CA GLU A 198 -18.28 -12.45 17.31
C GLU A 198 -16.95 -13.19 17.54
N ASN A 199 -15.87 -12.63 17.03
CA ASN A 199 -14.52 -13.22 17.10
C ASN A 199 -13.46 -12.28 17.75
N PRO A 200 -13.79 -11.59 18.85
CA PRO A 200 -12.79 -10.80 19.58
C PRO A 200 -11.71 -11.71 20.17
N ALA A 201 -10.54 -11.13 20.45
CA ALA A 201 -9.48 -11.84 21.16
C ALA A 201 -9.96 -12.28 22.55
N GLY A 202 -9.45 -13.42 23.01
CA GLY A 202 -9.71 -13.89 24.37
C GLY A 202 -9.18 -12.90 25.41
N THR A 203 -9.88 -12.77 26.53
CA THR A 203 -9.44 -11.93 27.65
C THR A 203 -8.47 -12.70 28.54
N LEU A 204 -7.32 -12.09 28.83
CA LEU A 204 -6.38 -12.58 29.84
C LEU A 204 -6.70 -11.92 31.19
N ASN A 205 -7.04 -12.72 32.21
CA ASN A 205 -7.22 -12.22 33.56
C ASN A 205 -5.87 -12.16 34.26
N VAL A 206 -5.39 -10.96 34.54
CA VAL A 206 -4.15 -10.77 35.31
C VAL A 206 -4.41 -10.79 36.80
N ALA A 207 -3.50 -11.37 37.58
CA ALA A 207 -3.63 -11.48 39.06
C ALA A 207 -3.66 -10.12 39.76
N THR A 208 -2.97 -9.10 39.17
CA THR A 208 -2.96 -7.73 39.71
C THR A 208 -3.44 -6.76 38.63
N GLY A 209 -4.57 -6.11 38.82
CA GLY A 209 -5.15 -5.19 37.89
C GLY A 209 -4.15 -4.13 37.39
N GLY A 210 -4.01 -3.97 36.06
CA GLY A 210 -3.12 -3.03 35.39
C GLY A 210 -1.64 -3.44 35.33
N LYS A 211 -1.27 -4.64 35.75
CA LYS A 211 0.10 -5.19 35.65
C LYS A 211 0.04 -6.59 35.08
N VAL A 212 0.74 -6.81 33.99
CA VAL A 212 0.96 -8.12 33.38
C VAL A 212 2.30 -8.64 33.90
N THR A 213 2.31 -9.81 34.53
CA THR A 213 3.53 -10.49 34.98
C THR A 213 3.87 -11.62 34.03
N TYR A 214 5.09 -12.14 34.12
CA TYR A 214 5.50 -13.29 33.29
C TYR A 214 4.63 -14.54 33.57
N GLU A 215 4.19 -14.70 34.84
CA GLU A 215 3.32 -15.79 35.25
C GLU A 215 1.90 -15.68 34.67
N ASP A 216 1.42 -14.47 34.37
CA ASP A 216 0.12 -14.25 33.69
C ASP A 216 0.15 -14.64 32.23
N LEU A 217 1.34 -14.83 31.61
CA LEU A 217 1.53 -15.17 30.20
C LEU A 217 1.81 -16.66 29.97
N LEU A 218 2.00 -17.45 31.01
CA LEU A 218 2.22 -18.89 30.95
C LEU A 218 0.95 -19.67 31.23
#